data_45d7196268097b9e0b9ada5d57749e32
#
_entry.id   45d7196268097b9e0b9ada5d57749e32
#
_cell.length_a   1.000
_cell.length_b   1.000
_cell.length_c   1.000
_cell.angle_alpha   90.00
_cell.angle_beta   90.00
_cell.angle_gamma   90.00
#
_symmetry.space_group_name_H-M   'P 1'
#
loop_
_entity.id
_entity.type
_entity.pdbx_description
1 polymer ?
#
loop_
_entity_poly.entity_id
_entity_poly.type
_entity_poly.pdbx_seq_one_letter_code
_entity_poly.pdbx_strand_id
1 'polypeptide(L)'
;MSHSKVRWDFWNIISGGLMVLFLIFLVYPIGRLLKESVYTDGKFTMEAFRMFFSKSYYYESIFHSVKIAFCVMAASLLLGIPFAYFYSFFRLGGRKLLFVLCLLCTMSAPFIGAYAWILLMGNSGLITGILKSFGINGVSIYGFGGIVFVQTLKLFPLVVIYMN
;
A
#
# COMPACT_ATOMS: atom_id res chain seq x y z
N MET A 1 46.79 2.18 7.90
CA MET A 1 45.67 1.23 7.77
C MET A 1 45.24 0.83 9.17
N SER A 2 44.19 1.50 9.69
CA SER A 2 43.72 1.26 11.05
C SER A 2 42.71 0.11 11.00
N HIS A 3 43.07 -1.05 11.52
CA HIS A 3 42.13 -2.13 11.80
C HIS A 3 41.22 -1.70 12.94
N SER A 4 40.01 -1.25 12.64
CA SER A 4 38.98 -1.07 13.64
C SER A 4 38.62 -2.45 14.21
N LYS A 5 39.12 -2.76 15.40
CA LYS A 5 38.68 -3.95 16.15
C LYS A 5 37.18 -3.76 16.41
N VAL A 6 36.36 -4.57 15.77
CA VAL A 6 34.91 -4.65 16.07
C VAL A 6 34.79 -5.02 17.54
N ARG A 7 34.47 -4.03 18.37
CA ARG A 7 34.12 -4.28 19.78
C ARG A 7 32.76 -4.95 19.77
N TRP A 8 32.71 -6.18 20.22
CA TRP A 8 31.47 -6.90 20.46
C TRP A 8 30.74 -6.26 21.63
N ASP A 9 29.99 -5.20 21.35
CA ASP A 9 29.09 -4.59 22.33
C ASP A 9 27.79 -5.40 22.38
N PHE A 10 27.15 -5.41 23.53
CA PHE A 10 25.85 -6.04 23.75
C PHE A 10 24.85 -5.75 22.62
N TRP A 11 24.84 -4.53 22.11
CA TRP A 11 24.00 -4.11 20.98
C TRP A 11 24.36 -4.80 19.65
N ASN A 12 25.62 -5.08 19.41
CA ASN A 12 26.05 -5.79 18.20
C ASN A 12 25.61 -7.26 18.22
N ILE A 13 25.57 -7.88 19.39
CA ILE A 13 25.10 -9.25 19.57
C ILE A 13 23.57 -9.29 19.34
N ILE A 14 22.82 -8.35 19.91
CA ILE A 14 21.37 -8.26 19.68
C ILE A 14 21.07 -7.98 18.22
N SER A 15 21.74 -7.00 17.60
CA SER A 15 21.55 -6.69 16.17
C SER A 15 21.89 -7.88 15.28
N GLY A 16 22.97 -8.61 15.59
CA GLY A 16 23.33 -9.83 14.88
C GLY A 16 22.28 -10.93 15.03
N GLY A 17 21.78 -11.14 16.23
CA GLY A 17 20.69 -12.09 16.50
C GLY A 17 19.41 -11.76 15.77
N LEU A 18 18.99 -10.49 15.79
CA LEU A 18 17.83 -10.00 15.04
C LEU A 18 18.01 -10.15 13.54
N MET A 19 19.22 -9.86 13.03
CA MET A 19 19.51 -10.01 11.60
C MET A 19 19.46 -11.47 11.15
N VAL A 20 19.99 -12.40 11.96
CA VAL A 20 19.90 -13.84 11.68
C VAL A 20 18.45 -14.31 11.69
N LEU A 21 17.68 -13.88 12.68
CA LEU A 21 16.25 -14.20 12.79
C LEU A 21 15.49 -13.66 11.56
N PHE A 22 15.74 -12.44 11.16
CA PHE A 22 15.15 -11.84 9.97
C PHE A 22 15.52 -12.62 8.70
N LEU A 23 16.78 -13.01 8.55
CA LEU A 23 17.23 -13.83 7.41
C LEU A 23 16.52 -15.19 7.38
N ILE A 24 16.39 -15.87 8.52
CA ILE A 24 15.72 -17.16 8.59
C ILE A 24 14.23 -17.01 8.24
N PHE A 25 13.51 -16.07 8.83
CA PHE A 25 12.07 -15.94 8.64
C PHE A 25 11.66 -15.26 7.34
N LEU A 26 12.52 -14.46 6.72
CA LEU A 26 12.22 -13.78 5.46
C LEU A 26 12.89 -14.47 4.26
N VAL A 27 14.20 -14.66 4.31
CA VAL A 27 14.96 -15.14 3.14
C VAL A 27 14.74 -16.62 2.90
N TYR A 28 14.66 -17.42 3.94
CA TYR A 28 14.46 -18.88 3.81
C TYR A 28 13.12 -19.24 3.14
N PRO A 29 11.95 -18.71 3.57
CA PRO A 29 10.68 -18.99 2.90
C PRO A 29 10.64 -18.50 1.45
N ILE A 30 11.17 -17.31 1.18
CA ILE A 30 11.24 -16.77 -0.17
C ILE A 30 12.15 -17.64 -1.05
N GLY A 31 13.32 -18.00 -0.57
CA GLY A 31 14.25 -18.88 -1.27
C GLY A 31 13.65 -20.25 -1.57
N ARG A 32 12.88 -20.80 -0.62
CA ARG A 32 12.17 -22.06 -0.80
C ARG A 32 11.06 -21.94 -1.86
N LEU A 33 10.26 -20.89 -1.82
CA LEU A 33 9.24 -20.62 -2.84
C LEU A 33 9.85 -20.48 -4.24
N LEU A 34 10.95 -19.73 -4.37
CA LEU A 34 11.68 -19.60 -5.63
C LEU A 34 12.21 -20.94 -6.13
N LYS A 35 12.78 -21.75 -5.22
CA LYS A 35 13.24 -23.10 -5.56
C LYS A 35 12.09 -23.97 -6.07
N GLU A 36 10.97 -24.03 -5.34
CA GLU A 36 9.80 -24.83 -5.71
C GLU A 36 9.14 -24.34 -7.02
N SER A 37 9.23 -23.04 -7.31
CA SER A 37 8.73 -22.46 -8.57
C SER A 37 9.50 -22.93 -9.81
N VAL A 38 10.76 -23.32 -9.65
CA VAL A 38 11.66 -23.74 -10.74
C VAL A 38 12.02 -25.21 -10.65
N TYR A 39 11.88 -25.83 -9.46
CA TYR A 39 12.23 -27.21 -9.20
C TYR A 39 11.00 -27.96 -8.70
N THR A 40 10.42 -28.83 -9.54
CA THR A 40 9.30 -29.70 -9.18
C THR A 40 9.74 -31.16 -9.39
N ASP A 41 9.53 -32.02 -8.36
CA ASP A 41 9.89 -33.43 -8.38
C ASP A 41 11.36 -33.71 -8.76
N GLY A 42 12.29 -32.87 -8.27
CA GLY A 42 13.73 -33.05 -8.50
C GLY A 42 14.20 -32.70 -9.92
N LYS A 43 13.34 -32.16 -10.77
CA LYS A 43 13.67 -31.71 -12.13
C LYS A 43 13.49 -30.22 -12.27
N PHE A 44 14.40 -29.62 -13.03
CA PHE A 44 14.26 -28.22 -13.42
C PHE A 44 13.13 -28.12 -14.42
N THR A 45 12.08 -27.37 -14.07
CA THR A 45 10.92 -27.18 -14.93
C THR A 45 10.40 -25.76 -14.82
N MET A 46 9.98 -25.21 -15.94
CA MET A 46 9.30 -23.91 -16.02
C MET A 46 7.78 -24.05 -16.10
N GLU A 47 7.26 -25.22 -15.72
CA GLU A 47 5.85 -25.55 -15.87
C GLU A 47 4.95 -24.63 -15.04
N ALA A 48 5.38 -24.25 -13.84
CA ALA A 48 4.66 -23.29 -12.99
C ALA A 48 4.50 -21.92 -13.70
N PHE A 49 5.56 -21.42 -14.33
CA PHE A 49 5.50 -20.18 -15.11
C PHE A 49 4.63 -20.32 -16.35
N ARG A 50 4.76 -21.44 -17.07
CA ARG A 50 3.91 -21.71 -18.24
C ARG A 50 2.44 -21.79 -17.87
N MET A 51 2.11 -22.44 -16.76
CA MET A 51 0.74 -22.52 -16.24
C MET A 51 0.22 -21.15 -15.81
N PHE A 52 1.07 -20.33 -15.20
CA PHE A 52 0.72 -18.96 -14.83
C PHE A 52 0.37 -18.12 -16.05
N PHE A 53 1.21 -18.11 -17.07
CA PHE A 53 0.98 -17.32 -18.27
C PHE A 53 -0.08 -17.91 -19.24
N SER A 54 -0.42 -19.19 -19.12
CA SER A 54 -1.46 -19.82 -19.94
C SER A 54 -2.88 -19.55 -19.46
N LYS A 55 -3.05 -19.16 -18.18
CA LYS A 55 -4.38 -18.86 -17.63
C LYS A 55 -4.69 -17.37 -17.73
N SER A 56 -5.71 -17.01 -18.51
CA SER A 56 -6.19 -15.63 -18.70
C SER A 56 -6.44 -14.90 -17.38
N TYR A 57 -6.94 -15.60 -16.37
CA TYR A 57 -7.22 -15.06 -15.05
C TYR A 57 -6.01 -14.34 -14.39
N TYR A 58 -4.81 -14.93 -14.46
CA TYR A 58 -3.62 -14.33 -13.85
C TYR A 58 -3.15 -13.11 -14.64
N TYR A 59 -3.17 -13.18 -15.94
CA TYR A 59 -2.79 -12.08 -16.81
C TYR A 59 -3.73 -10.88 -16.62
N GLU A 60 -5.02 -11.12 -16.62
CA GLU A 60 -6.05 -10.10 -16.40
C GLU A 60 -5.90 -9.46 -15.02
N SER A 61 -5.62 -10.25 -13.97
CA SER A 61 -5.40 -9.75 -12.61
C SER A 61 -4.19 -8.80 -12.53
N ILE A 62 -3.08 -9.14 -13.21
CA ILE A 62 -1.91 -8.27 -13.30
C ILE A 62 -2.28 -6.96 -14.00
N PHE A 63 -2.95 -7.05 -15.15
CA PHE A 63 -3.34 -5.88 -15.93
C PHE A 63 -4.26 -4.94 -15.14
N HIS A 64 -5.26 -5.51 -14.46
CA HIS A 64 -6.14 -4.73 -13.58
C HIS A 64 -5.38 -4.08 -12.43
N SER A 65 -4.44 -4.78 -11.81
CA SER A 65 -3.61 -4.22 -10.72
C SER A 65 -2.76 -3.06 -11.21
N VAL A 66 -2.11 -3.19 -12.36
CA VAL A 66 -1.32 -2.11 -12.98
C VAL A 66 -2.21 -0.92 -13.32
N LYS A 67 -3.38 -1.15 -13.89
CA LYS A 67 -4.36 -0.10 -14.23
C LYS A 67 -4.81 0.66 -12.97
N ILE A 68 -5.14 -0.06 -11.89
CA ILE A 68 -5.51 0.55 -10.60
C ILE A 68 -4.34 1.41 -10.09
N ALA A 69 -3.11 0.88 -10.09
CA ALA A 69 -1.94 1.59 -9.61
C ALA A 69 -1.73 2.92 -10.35
N PHE A 70 -1.83 2.91 -11.68
CA PHE A 70 -1.73 4.14 -12.49
C PHE A 70 -2.84 5.14 -12.18
N CYS A 71 -4.09 4.68 -12.08
CA CYS A 71 -5.22 5.56 -11.73
C CYS A 71 -5.06 6.18 -10.35
N VAL A 72 -4.66 5.39 -9.35
CA VAL A 72 -4.41 5.86 -7.99
C VAL A 72 -3.24 6.84 -7.95
N MET A 73 -2.16 6.57 -8.65
CA MET A 73 -1.01 7.47 -8.75
C MET A 73 -1.42 8.81 -9.34
N ALA A 74 -2.09 8.81 -10.48
CA ALA A 74 -2.54 10.04 -11.14
C ALA A 74 -3.51 10.84 -10.26
N ALA A 75 -4.50 10.18 -9.65
CA ALA A 75 -5.47 10.82 -8.77
C ALA A 75 -4.82 11.37 -7.48
N SER A 76 -3.87 10.62 -6.88
CA SER A 76 -3.16 11.08 -5.69
C SER A 76 -2.26 12.29 -5.96
N LEU A 77 -1.61 12.33 -7.11
CA LEU A 77 -0.83 13.50 -7.53
C LEU A 77 -1.72 14.70 -7.82
N LEU A 78 -2.84 14.48 -8.52
CA LEU A 78 -3.80 15.54 -8.87
C LEU A 78 -4.42 16.20 -7.64
N LEU A 79 -4.64 15.44 -6.55
CA LEU A 79 -5.10 15.99 -5.27
C LEU A 79 -3.95 16.49 -4.40
N GLY A 80 -2.86 15.74 -4.34
CA GLY A 80 -1.74 16.01 -3.44
C GLY A 80 -0.93 17.24 -3.82
N ILE A 81 -0.68 17.46 -5.12
CA ILE A 81 0.11 18.62 -5.58
C ILE A 81 -0.57 19.95 -5.26
N PRO A 82 -1.85 20.19 -5.63
CA PRO A 82 -2.52 21.42 -5.25
C PRO A 82 -2.61 21.60 -3.73
N PHE A 83 -2.89 20.53 -3.00
CA PHE A 83 -2.97 20.59 -1.55
C PHE A 83 -1.60 20.94 -0.93
N ALA A 84 -0.51 20.35 -1.40
CA ALA A 84 0.85 20.69 -0.98
C ALA A 84 1.21 22.13 -1.31
N TYR A 85 0.81 22.60 -2.50
CA TYR A 85 1.01 24.01 -2.90
C TYR A 85 0.29 24.95 -1.94
N PHE A 86 -1.00 24.76 -1.69
CA PHE A 86 -1.75 25.58 -0.73
C PHE A 86 -1.15 25.51 0.68
N TYR A 87 -0.75 24.33 1.10
CA TYR A 87 -0.13 24.13 2.42
C TYR A 87 1.20 24.89 2.55
N SER A 88 2.03 24.94 1.50
CA SER A 88 3.36 25.59 1.54
C SER A 88 3.28 27.11 1.38
N PHE A 89 2.41 27.61 0.50
CA PHE A 89 2.38 29.04 0.15
C PHE A 89 1.41 29.85 0.99
N PHE A 90 0.36 29.27 1.52
CA PHE A 90 -0.63 29.98 2.33
C PHE A 90 -0.38 29.77 3.83
N ARG A 91 -0.50 30.85 4.59
CA ARG A 91 -0.46 30.82 6.06
C ARG A 91 -1.79 30.28 6.60
N LEU A 92 -2.00 28.98 6.52
CA LEU A 92 -3.21 28.35 7.04
C LEU A 92 -3.20 28.32 8.58
N GLY A 93 -4.26 28.86 9.20
CA GLY A 93 -4.53 28.63 10.61
C GLY A 93 -4.72 27.13 10.83
N GLY A 94 -3.92 26.51 11.74
CA GLY A 94 -4.02 25.08 11.97
C GLY A 94 -3.10 24.21 11.10
N ARG A 95 -2.11 24.78 10.43
CA ARG A 95 -1.11 24.04 9.61
C ARG A 95 -0.53 22.81 10.34
N LYS A 96 -0.20 22.94 11.62
CA LYS A 96 0.31 21.82 12.43
C LYS A 96 -0.71 20.69 12.56
N LEU A 97 -1.98 21.03 12.76
CA LEU A 97 -3.07 20.05 12.86
C LEU A 97 -3.24 19.29 11.54
N LEU A 98 -3.25 20.00 10.41
CA LEU A 98 -3.33 19.38 9.09
C LEU A 98 -2.17 18.40 8.84
N PHE A 99 -0.95 18.78 9.22
CA PHE A 99 0.21 17.90 9.09
C PHE A 99 0.08 16.64 9.96
N VAL A 100 -0.35 16.78 11.21
CA VAL A 100 -0.59 15.65 12.10
C VAL A 100 -1.70 14.73 11.54
N LEU A 101 -2.78 15.30 11.00
CA LEU A 101 -3.83 14.51 10.36
C LEU A 101 -3.31 13.74 9.15
N CYS A 102 -2.49 14.37 8.29
CA CYS A 102 -1.85 13.68 7.18
C CYS A 102 -0.97 12.52 7.65
N LEU A 103 -0.17 12.73 8.70
CA LEU A 103 0.64 11.66 9.30
C LEU A 103 -0.23 10.51 9.83
N LEU A 104 -1.28 10.82 10.58
CA LEU A 104 -2.19 9.81 11.11
C LEU A 104 -2.87 9.00 9.99
N CYS A 105 -3.27 9.65 8.91
CA CYS A 105 -3.83 8.96 7.74
C CYS A 105 -2.84 7.98 7.11
N THR A 106 -1.56 8.37 7.00
CA THR A 106 -0.52 7.49 6.40
C THR A 106 -0.14 6.33 7.31
N MET A 107 -0.16 6.53 8.63
CA MET A 107 0.16 5.50 9.62
C MET A 107 -0.98 4.52 9.90
N SER A 108 -2.19 4.83 9.42
CA SER A 108 -3.35 3.95 9.60
C SER A 108 -3.12 2.58 8.96
N ALA A 109 -3.42 1.52 9.71
CA ALA A 109 -3.36 0.15 9.21
C ALA A 109 -4.29 -0.04 8.00
N PRO A 110 -3.83 -0.69 6.91
CA PRO A 110 -4.60 -0.83 5.68
C PRO A 110 -5.99 -1.43 5.87
N PHE A 111 -6.09 -2.43 6.73
CA PHE A 111 -7.36 -3.13 7.00
C PHE A 111 -8.38 -2.27 7.73
N ILE A 112 -7.95 -1.48 8.71
CA ILE A 112 -8.83 -0.60 9.50
C ILE A 112 -9.42 0.48 8.58
N GLY A 113 -8.59 1.10 7.74
CA GLY A 113 -9.05 2.09 6.77
C GLY A 113 -10.04 1.53 5.76
N ALA A 114 -9.76 0.36 5.18
CA ALA A 114 -10.66 -0.29 4.24
C ALA A 114 -12.01 -0.63 4.89
N TYR A 115 -11.99 -1.19 6.10
CA TYR A 115 -13.22 -1.53 6.82
C TYR A 115 -14.04 -0.28 7.18
N ALA A 116 -13.41 0.80 7.63
CA ALA A 116 -14.08 2.05 7.90
C ALA A 116 -14.80 2.60 6.65
N TRP A 117 -14.16 2.56 5.48
CA TRP A 117 -14.79 2.98 4.22
C TRP A 117 -15.96 2.08 3.82
N ILE A 118 -15.87 0.77 4.05
CA ILE A 118 -16.98 -0.17 3.81
C ILE A 118 -18.17 0.18 4.74
N LEU A 119 -17.92 0.49 6.01
CA LEU A 119 -18.98 0.90 6.95
C LEU A 119 -19.61 2.23 6.56
N LEU A 120 -18.85 3.17 6.02
CA LEU A 120 -19.34 4.50 5.63
C LEU A 120 -20.08 4.48 4.28
N MET A 121 -19.51 3.82 3.28
CA MET A 121 -19.95 3.89 1.88
C MET A 121 -20.38 2.54 1.30
N GLY A 122 -20.44 1.48 2.10
CA GLY A 122 -21.00 0.19 1.68
C GLY A 122 -22.50 0.25 1.41
N ASN A 123 -23.09 -0.85 0.98
CA ASN A 123 -24.51 -0.92 0.57
C ASN A 123 -25.49 -0.42 1.64
N SER A 124 -25.16 -0.60 2.91
CA SER A 124 -25.92 -0.12 4.08
C SER A 124 -25.15 0.95 4.87
N GLY A 125 -24.17 1.61 4.24
CA GLY A 125 -23.33 2.60 4.88
C GLY A 125 -24.07 3.92 5.17
N LEU A 126 -23.56 4.67 6.16
CA LEU A 126 -24.16 5.94 6.58
C LEU A 126 -24.20 6.96 5.43
N ILE A 127 -23.08 7.12 4.70
CA ILE A 127 -23.01 8.07 3.57
C ILE A 127 -23.92 7.61 2.43
N THR A 128 -23.95 6.32 2.14
CA THR A 128 -24.82 5.75 1.11
C THR A 128 -26.30 5.95 1.46
N GLY A 129 -26.67 5.84 2.75
CA GLY A 129 -28.01 6.14 3.22
C GLY A 129 -28.42 7.61 3.00
N ILE A 130 -27.54 8.55 3.34
CA ILE A 130 -27.74 9.98 3.12
C ILE A 130 -27.85 10.30 1.61
N LEU A 131 -26.96 9.74 0.77
CA LEU A 131 -27.01 9.95 -0.68
C LEU A 131 -28.32 9.44 -1.30
N LYS A 132 -28.79 8.28 -0.85
CA LYS A 132 -30.11 7.73 -1.27
C LYS A 132 -31.24 8.65 -0.90
N SER A 133 -31.22 9.31 0.27
CA SER A 133 -32.26 10.29 0.69
C SER A 133 -32.27 11.52 -0.24
N PHE A 134 -31.14 11.88 -0.84
CA PHE A 134 -31.04 12.93 -1.85
C PHE A 134 -31.31 12.47 -3.28
N GLY A 135 -31.78 11.23 -3.46
CA GLY A 135 -32.12 10.67 -4.78
C GLY A 135 -30.89 10.19 -5.59
N ILE A 136 -29.69 10.21 -5.02
CA ILE A 136 -28.46 9.75 -5.68
C ILE A 136 -28.32 8.25 -5.44
N ASN A 137 -28.80 7.46 -6.41
CA ASN A 137 -28.72 6.01 -6.39
C ASN A 137 -27.51 5.53 -7.21
N GLY A 138 -26.90 4.41 -6.81
CA GLY A 138 -25.82 3.77 -7.57
C GLY A 138 -24.39 4.12 -7.15
N VAL A 139 -24.19 4.89 -6.08
CA VAL A 139 -22.87 5.09 -5.49
C VAL A 139 -22.47 3.81 -4.75
N SER A 140 -21.52 3.08 -5.30
CA SER A 140 -20.98 1.87 -4.68
C SER A 140 -19.47 2.00 -4.50
N ILE A 141 -19.00 1.72 -3.28
CA ILE A 141 -17.57 1.66 -2.98
C ILE A 141 -16.93 0.36 -3.51
N TYR A 142 -17.77 -0.59 -3.92
CA TYR A 142 -17.29 -1.86 -4.46
C TYR A 142 -16.86 -1.73 -5.92
N GLY A 143 -15.81 -2.45 -6.28
CA GLY A 143 -15.27 -2.45 -7.63
C GLY A 143 -14.15 -1.44 -7.86
N PHE A 144 -13.79 -1.25 -9.11
CA PHE A 144 -12.64 -0.46 -9.55
C PHE A 144 -12.65 0.98 -9.00
N GLY A 145 -13.76 1.68 -9.15
CA GLY A 145 -13.89 3.09 -8.72
C GLY A 145 -13.71 3.27 -7.22
N GLY A 146 -14.30 2.38 -6.43
CA GLY A 146 -14.17 2.42 -4.97
C GLY A 146 -12.75 2.14 -4.50
N ILE A 147 -12.06 1.17 -5.11
CA ILE A 147 -10.66 0.88 -4.79
C ILE A 147 -9.79 2.10 -5.10
N VAL A 148 -9.94 2.69 -6.29
CA VAL A 148 -9.19 3.90 -6.68
C VAL A 148 -9.46 5.04 -5.72
N PHE A 149 -10.72 5.29 -5.36
CA PHE A 149 -11.11 6.35 -4.44
C PHE A 149 -10.47 6.19 -3.06
N VAL A 150 -10.62 5.02 -2.43
CA VAL A 150 -10.09 4.74 -1.09
C VAL A 150 -8.56 4.80 -1.07
N GLN A 151 -7.90 4.21 -2.08
CA GLN A 151 -6.44 4.24 -2.17
C GLN A 151 -5.91 5.65 -2.43
N THR A 152 -6.61 6.45 -3.25
CA THR A 152 -6.25 7.85 -3.48
C THR A 152 -6.31 8.66 -2.20
N LEU A 153 -7.40 8.54 -1.43
CA LEU A 153 -7.54 9.22 -0.14
C LEU A 153 -6.49 8.79 0.90
N LYS A 154 -6.01 7.55 0.81
CA LYS A 154 -4.95 7.06 1.67
C LYS A 154 -3.57 7.56 1.25
N LEU A 155 -3.32 7.72 -0.04
CA LEU A 155 -1.98 8.02 -0.56
C LEU A 155 -1.74 9.50 -0.82
N PHE A 156 -2.77 10.33 -1.07
CA PHE A 156 -2.55 11.77 -1.31
C PHE A 156 -1.85 12.48 -0.14
N PRO A 157 -2.08 12.17 1.17
CA PRO A 157 -1.36 12.81 2.25
C PRO A 157 0.14 12.52 2.22
N LEU A 158 0.53 11.35 1.69
CA LEU A 158 1.93 10.99 1.49
C LEU A 158 2.60 11.94 0.49
N VAL A 159 1.91 12.26 -0.62
CA VAL A 159 2.38 13.24 -1.59
C VAL A 159 2.61 14.60 -0.93
N VAL A 160 1.66 15.03 -0.10
CA VAL A 160 1.77 16.30 0.65
C VAL A 160 2.98 16.31 1.58
N ILE A 161 3.23 15.20 2.28
CA ILE A 161 4.37 15.08 3.21
C ILE A 161 5.70 15.12 2.45
N TYR A 162 5.81 14.45 1.31
CA TYR A 162 7.06 14.43 0.52
C TYR A 162 7.35 15.72 -0.24
N MET A 163 6.32 16.51 -0.55
CA MET A 163 6.49 17.80 -1.25
C MET A 163 6.75 19.00 -0.34
N ASN A 164 6.66 18.84 0.98
CA ASN A 164 6.80 19.88 1.98
C ASN A 164 8.06 19.73 2.85
#